data_0d875d3a20a370e0d0e898a1516a6fb4
#
_entry.id   0d875d3a20a370e0d0e898a1516a6fb4
#
_cell.length_a   1.000
_cell.length_b   1.000
_cell.length_c   1.000
_cell.angle_alpha   90.00
_cell.angle_beta   90.00
_cell.angle_gamma   90.00
#
_symmetry.space_group_name_H-M   'P 1'
#
loop_
_entity.id
_entity.type
_entity.pdbx_description
1 polymer ?
#
loop_
_entity_poly.entity_id
_entity_poly.type
_entity_poly.pdbx_seq_one_letter_code
_entity_poly.pdbx_strand_id
1 'polypeptide(L)'
;MKYLHFFRSHLAGFSFAEEVFVFDQLKIWTELQLVLEPENPYDAHAVALYFKKTKIGYIPRVNNKEISKLLEAGYADLFTAKINRISPEEDPENQIGVVVFLKVKGKK
;
A
#
# COMPACT_ATOMS: atom_id res chain seq x y z
N MET A 1 -5.19 -7.46 -19.19
CA MET A 1 -5.49 -6.21 -18.50
C MET A 1 -4.26 -5.34 -18.42
N LYS A 2 -4.44 -4.05 -18.60
CA LYS A 2 -3.34 -3.12 -18.61
C LYS A 2 -3.31 -2.29 -17.35
N TYR A 3 -2.11 -1.97 -16.87
CA TYR A 3 -1.93 -1.15 -15.67
C TYR A 3 -1.08 0.05 -16.00
N LEU A 4 -1.41 1.18 -15.35
CA LEU A 4 -0.59 2.38 -15.43
C LEU A 4 0.06 2.59 -14.07
N HIS A 5 1.35 2.92 -14.08
CA HIS A 5 2.05 3.27 -12.85
C HIS A 5 1.43 4.55 -12.28
N PHE A 6 1.03 4.52 -11.02
CA PHE A 6 0.48 5.69 -10.36
C PHE A 6 1.55 6.35 -9.48
N PHE A 7 2.08 5.62 -8.51
CA PHE A 7 3.23 6.10 -7.75
C PHE A 7 3.90 4.92 -7.08
N ARG A 8 5.11 5.17 -6.57
CA ARG A 8 5.81 4.22 -5.72
C ARG A 8 6.30 4.95 -4.48
N SER A 9 6.42 4.21 -3.37
CA SER A 9 6.82 4.79 -2.10
C SER A 9 7.38 3.70 -1.21
N HIS A 10 7.85 4.09 -0.04
CA HIS A 10 8.10 3.11 1.01
C HIS A 10 6.78 2.80 1.71
N LEU A 11 6.79 1.75 2.50
CA LEU A 11 5.65 1.37 3.34
C LEU A 11 5.86 2.01 4.71
N ALA A 12 5.02 2.99 5.05
CA ALA A 12 5.16 3.70 6.30
C ALA A 12 4.69 2.83 7.47
N GLY A 13 5.40 2.91 8.59
CA GLY A 13 4.99 2.21 9.81
C GLY A 13 5.28 0.72 9.83
N PHE A 14 5.97 0.19 8.82
CA PHE A 14 6.32 -1.22 8.77
C PHE A 14 7.60 -1.49 9.58
N SER A 15 7.66 -2.66 10.22
CA SER A 15 8.87 -3.10 10.88
C SER A 15 8.92 -4.63 10.86
N PHE A 16 10.01 -5.18 10.34
CA PHE A 16 10.20 -6.63 10.34
C PHE A 16 10.20 -7.18 11.77
N ALA A 17 10.69 -6.38 12.72
CA ALA A 17 10.73 -6.85 14.12
C ALA A 17 9.32 -7.05 14.67
N GLU A 18 8.36 -6.24 14.23
CA GLU A 18 6.99 -6.32 14.72
C GLU A 18 6.13 -7.24 13.87
N GLU A 19 6.49 -7.43 12.60
CA GLU A 19 5.68 -8.16 11.65
C GLU A 19 6.30 -9.50 11.28
N VAL A 20 6.99 -10.11 12.24
CA VAL A 20 7.76 -11.33 11.98
C VAL A 20 6.90 -12.47 11.44
N PHE A 21 5.64 -12.54 11.86
CA PHE A 21 4.76 -13.64 11.44
C PHE A 21 4.35 -13.57 9.98
N VAL A 22 4.36 -12.38 9.39
CA VAL A 22 4.01 -12.24 7.97
C VAL A 22 5.24 -12.09 7.08
N PHE A 23 6.39 -11.80 7.68
CA PHE A 23 7.60 -11.51 6.92
C PHE A 23 7.92 -12.59 5.88
N ASP A 24 7.86 -13.85 6.29
CA ASP A 24 8.23 -14.96 5.39
C ASP A 24 7.28 -15.11 4.21
N GLN A 25 6.11 -14.51 4.29
CA GLN A 25 5.12 -14.59 3.23
C GLN A 25 5.20 -13.43 2.26
N LEU A 26 5.91 -12.36 2.64
CA LEU A 26 6.01 -11.17 1.78
C LEU A 26 7.11 -11.38 0.76
N LYS A 27 6.78 -11.18 -0.51
CA LYS A 27 7.70 -11.34 -1.62
C LYS A 27 7.53 -10.19 -2.59
N ILE A 28 8.52 -10.01 -3.47
CA ILE A 28 8.38 -9.06 -4.56
C ILE A 28 7.13 -9.43 -5.35
N TRP A 29 6.33 -8.44 -5.65
CA TRP A 29 5.04 -8.51 -6.36
C TRP A 29 3.91 -9.12 -5.53
N THR A 30 4.10 -9.31 -4.23
CA THR A 30 2.97 -9.63 -3.35
C THR A 30 1.94 -8.52 -3.42
N GLU A 31 0.69 -8.89 -3.63
CA GLU A 31 -0.40 -7.91 -3.71
C GLU A 31 -0.89 -7.53 -2.32
N LEU A 32 -1.15 -6.23 -2.14
CA LEU A 32 -1.63 -5.68 -0.88
C LEU A 32 -2.97 -5.00 -1.13
N GLN A 33 -3.84 -5.00 -0.12
CA GLN A 33 -5.12 -4.30 -0.19
C GLN A 33 -4.99 -2.91 0.41
N LEU A 34 -5.64 -1.95 -0.24
CA LEU A 34 -5.71 -0.57 0.23
C LEU A 34 -6.99 -0.39 1.03
N VAL A 35 -6.87 0.07 2.27
CA VAL A 35 -8.02 0.24 3.15
C VAL A 35 -8.00 1.64 3.74
N LEU A 36 -9.01 2.43 3.40
CA LEU A 36 -9.14 3.79 3.93
C LEU A 36 -9.48 3.74 5.41
N GLU A 37 -8.84 4.61 6.19
CA GLU A 37 -9.10 4.74 7.62
C GLU A 37 -9.56 6.16 7.94
N PRO A 38 -10.80 6.54 7.60
CA PRO A 38 -11.24 7.93 7.77
C PRO A 38 -11.28 8.38 9.22
N GLU A 39 -11.34 7.44 10.16
CA GLU A 39 -11.39 7.76 11.59
C GLU A 39 -10.02 7.66 12.26
N ASN A 40 -8.97 7.55 11.47
CA ASN A 40 -7.62 7.52 12.02
C ASN A 40 -7.34 8.83 12.78
N PRO A 41 -6.96 8.75 14.07
CA PRO A 41 -6.81 9.95 14.88
C PRO A 41 -5.63 10.83 14.47
N TYR A 42 -4.69 10.30 13.71
CA TYR A 42 -3.50 11.05 13.32
C TYR A 42 -3.56 11.59 11.91
N ASP A 43 -4.44 11.04 11.06
CA ASP A 43 -4.47 11.43 9.65
C ASP A 43 -5.80 11.01 9.04
N ALA A 44 -6.62 12.01 8.70
CA ALA A 44 -7.93 11.75 8.10
C ALA A 44 -7.84 11.15 6.71
N HIS A 45 -6.67 11.23 6.08
CA HIS A 45 -6.44 10.65 4.76
C HIS A 45 -5.66 9.34 4.82
N ALA A 46 -5.56 8.71 6.00
CA ALA A 46 -4.78 7.51 6.17
C ALA A 46 -5.30 6.38 5.29
N VAL A 47 -4.38 5.73 4.58
CA VAL A 47 -4.68 4.56 3.76
C VAL A 47 -3.77 3.43 4.24
N ALA A 48 -4.38 2.42 4.85
CA ALA A 48 -3.64 1.27 5.35
C ALA A 48 -3.41 0.26 4.24
N LEU A 49 -2.33 -0.48 4.37
CA LEU A 49 -2.01 -1.57 3.46
C LEU A 49 -2.09 -2.88 4.23
N TYR A 50 -2.85 -3.81 3.68
CA TYR A 50 -3.07 -5.11 4.29
C TYR A 50 -2.50 -6.22 3.42
N PHE A 51 -1.82 -7.15 4.06
CA PHE A 51 -1.49 -8.43 3.45
C PHE A 51 -2.51 -9.42 3.98
N LYS A 52 -3.43 -9.84 3.10
CA LYS A 52 -4.55 -10.67 3.53
C LYS A 52 -5.31 -9.95 4.64
N LYS A 53 -5.35 -10.49 5.85
CA LYS A 53 -6.09 -9.88 6.95
C LYS A 53 -5.20 -9.11 7.92
N THR A 54 -3.91 -8.99 7.61
CA THR A 54 -2.95 -8.34 8.50
C THR A 54 -2.56 -6.97 7.98
N LYS A 55 -2.80 -5.94 8.78
CA LYS A 55 -2.34 -4.61 8.43
C LYS A 55 -0.83 -4.56 8.63
N ILE A 56 -0.09 -4.18 7.59
CA ILE A 56 1.37 -4.15 7.65
C ILE A 56 1.94 -2.74 7.59
N GLY A 57 1.14 -1.74 7.27
CA GLY A 57 1.64 -0.38 7.23
C GLY A 57 0.66 0.53 6.51
N TYR A 58 1.19 1.67 6.06
CA TYR A 58 0.39 2.74 5.46
C TYR A 58 1.08 3.30 4.22
N ILE A 59 0.29 3.86 3.33
CA ILE A 59 0.80 4.76 2.30
C ILE A 59 1.32 6.01 3.02
N PRO A 60 2.52 6.50 2.70
CA PRO A 60 3.03 7.71 3.34
C PRO A 60 2.13 8.91 3.10
N ARG A 61 2.10 9.83 4.06
CA ARG A 61 1.26 11.03 3.98
C ARG A 61 1.45 11.81 2.70
N VAL A 62 2.69 11.90 2.23
CA VAL A 62 2.97 12.68 1.03
C VAL A 62 2.29 12.13 -0.20
N ASN A 63 1.81 10.89 -0.16
CA ASN A 63 1.21 10.22 -1.31
C ASN A 63 -0.26 9.86 -1.10
N ASN A 64 -0.84 10.11 0.09
CA ASN A 64 -2.11 9.47 0.39
C ASN A 64 -3.34 10.33 0.09
N LYS A 65 -3.17 11.64 -0.10
CA LYS A 65 -4.34 12.52 -0.16
C LYS A 65 -5.24 12.21 -1.34
N GLU A 66 -4.68 12.07 -2.51
CA GLU A 66 -5.49 11.84 -3.71
C GLU A 66 -6.05 10.44 -3.76
N ILE A 67 -5.24 9.45 -3.36
CA ILE A 67 -5.73 8.09 -3.37
C ILE A 67 -6.85 7.91 -2.33
N SER A 68 -6.75 8.59 -1.18
CA SER A 68 -7.80 8.50 -0.17
C SER A 68 -9.11 9.07 -0.68
N LYS A 69 -9.08 10.14 -1.47
CA LYS A 69 -10.28 10.70 -2.06
C LYS A 69 -10.96 9.71 -3.00
N LEU A 70 -10.18 9.04 -3.82
CA LEU A 70 -10.72 8.07 -4.76
C LEU A 70 -11.28 6.85 -4.04
N LEU A 71 -10.63 6.42 -2.97
CA LEU A 71 -11.16 5.33 -2.16
C LEU A 71 -12.47 5.72 -1.50
N GLU A 72 -12.52 6.93 -0.97
CA GLU A 72 -13.73 7.43 -0.32
C GLU A 72 -14.89 7.51 -1.31
N ALA A 73 -14.59 7.88 -2.55
CA ALA A 73 -15.60 7.98 -3.59
C ALA A 73 -16.04 6.63 -4.17
N GLY A 74 -15.43 5.54 -3.70
CA GLY A 74 -15.86 4.21 -4.11
C GLY A 74 -15.06 3.59 -5.24
N TYR A 75 -13.89 4.12 -5.54
CA TYR A 75 -13.10 3.63 -6.67
C TYR A 75 -11.95 2.71 -6.27
N ALA A 76 -12.11 1.96 -5.19
CA ALA A 76 -11.06 1.04 -4.73
C ALA A 76 -10.62 0.06 -5.81
N ASP A 77 -11.53 -0.34 -6.68
CA ASP A 77 -11.23 -1.30 -7.73
C ASP A 77 -10.34 -0.75 -8.84
N LEU A 78 -10.08 0.58 -8.85
CA LEU A 78 -9.13 1.15 -9.79
C LEU A 78 -7.69 0.79 -9.48
N PHE A 79 -7.40 0.40 -8.26
CA PHE A 79 -6.02 0.33 -7.79
C PHE A 79 -5.55 -1.09 -7.56
N THR A 80 -4.27 -1.29 -7.79
CA THR A 80 -3.55 -2.49 -7.38
C THR A 80 -2.26 -2.04 -6.72
N ALA A 81 -2.01 -2.52 -5.49
CA ALA A 81 -0.78 -2.21 -4.78
C ALA A 81 0.04 -3.49 -4.66
N LYS A 82 1.34 -3.37 -4.90
CA LYS A 82 2.24 -4.51 -4.85
C LYS A 82 3.56 -4.12 -4.20
N ILE A 83 4.20 -5.09 -3.58
CA ILE A 83 5.53 -4.90 -3.02
C ILE A 83 6.53 -4.92 -4.17
N ASN A 84 7.39 -3.90 -4.26
CA ASN A 84 8.40 -3.85 -5.30
C ASN A 84 9.84 -3.88 -4.76
N ARG A 85 10.01 -3.88 -3.44
CA ARG A 85 11.34 -3.95 -2.83
C ARG A 85 11.23 -4.50 -1.42
N ILE A 86 12.14 -5.36 -1.05
CA ILE A 86 12.25 -5.89 0.31
C ILE A 86 13.70 -5.79 0.72
N SER A 87 13.99 -4.97 1.75
CA SER A 87 15.35 -4.67 2.19
C SER A 87 15.41 -4.72 3.71
N PRO A 88 15.49 -5.91 4.29
CA PRO A 88 15.44 -6.06 5.76
C PRO A 88 16.57 -5.37 6.50
N GLU A 89 17.68 -5.11 5.81
CA GLU A 89 18.86 -4.48 6.43
C GLU A 89 18.75 -2.96 6.50
N GLU A 90 17.72 -2.38 5.88
CA GLU A 90 17.54 -0.94 5.89
C GLU A 90 16.82 -0.49 7.16
N ASP A 91 16.79 0.83 7.39
CA ASP A 91 15.97 1.39 8.46
C ASP A 91 14.52 0.98 8.28
N PRO A 92 13.73 0.88 9.36
CA PRO A 92 12.36 0.41 9.24
C PRO A 92 11.53 1.12 8.17
N GLU A 93 11.73 2.43 8.02
CA GLU A 93 10.97 3.20 7.03
C GLU A 93 11.29 2.81 5.59
N ASN A 94 12.42 2.13 5.37
CA ASN A 94 12.89 1.82 4.03
C ASN A 94 12.93 0.33 3.75
N GLN A 95 12.39 -0.49 4.63
CA GLN A 95 12.48 -1.94 4.47
C GLN A 95 11.60 -2.48 3.37
N ILE A 96 10.42 -1.90 3.19
CA ILE A 96 9.47 -2.36 2.18
C ILE A 96 9.15 -1.22 1.23
N GLY A 97 9.29 -1.48 -0.05
CA GLY A 97 8.84 -0.57 -1.10
C GLY A 97 7.52 -1.06 -1.68
N VAL A 98 6.68 -0.12 -2.08
CA VAL A 98 5.35 -0.40 -2.61
C VAL A 98 5.17 0.38 -3.90
N VAL A 99 4.53 -0.24 -4.88
CA VAL A 99 4.13 0.43 -6.10
C VAL A 99 2.61 0.30 -6.23
N VAL A 100 1.98 1.40 -6.62
CA VAL A 100 0.53 1.44 -6.83
C VAL A 100 0.28 1.67 -8.30
N PHE A 101 -0.58 0.84 -8.87
CA PHE A 101 -0.97 0.91 -10.29
C PHE A 101 -2.44 1.26 -10.40
N LEU A 102 -2.79 1.91 -11.50
CA LEU A 102 -4.18 2.11 -11.90
C LEU A 102 -4.52 1.06 -12.95
N LYS A 103 -5.66 0.42 -12.78
CA LYS A 103 -6.16 -0.50 -13.78
C LYS A 103 -6.77 0.27 -14.94
N VAL A 104 -6.36 -0.04 -16.13
CA VAL A 104 -6.91 0.60 -17.32
C VAL A 104 -8.16 -0.17 -17.72
N LYS A 105 -9.28 0.56 -17.83
CA LYS A 105 -10.53 -0.06 -18.25
C LYS A 105 -10.46 -0.31 -19.74
N GLY A 106 -10.81 -1.53 -20.12
CA GLY A 106 -10.79 -1.91 -21.51
C GLY A 106 -11.92 -1.25 -22.28
N LYS A 107 -11.71 -1.16 -23.57
CA LYS A 107 -12.79 -0.74 -24.47
C LYS A 107 -13.64 -1.91 -24.85
N LYS A 108 -14.89 -1.65 -25.06
CA LYS A 108 -15.82 -2.68 -25.53
C LYS A 108 -15.81 -2.75 -27.04
#